data_0e0a9a24a893ae36aa3c30f91f18bff1
#
_entry.id   0e0a9a24a893ae36aa3c30f91f18bff1
#
_cell.length_a   1.000
_cell.length_b   1.000
_cell.length_c   1.000
_cell.angle_alpha   90.00
_cell.angle_beta   90.00
_cell.angle_gamma   90.00
#
_symmetry.space_group_name_H-M   'P 1'
#
loop_
_entity.id
_entity.type
_entity.pdbx_description
1 polymer ?
#
loop_
_entity_poly.entity_id
_entity_poly.type
_entity_poly.pdbx_seq_one_letter_code
_entity_poly.pdbx_strand_id
1 'polypeptide(L)' 'PDFFKDMLSQFGKLSNTDLRLSAYIKMNQSNSQIAQITGASIRTVESQRYRLSKKLDLTKEDDLNSLIISL' A
#
# COMPACT_ATOMS: atom_id res chain seq x y z
N PRO A 1 -16.55 4.56 -8.13
CA PRO A 1 -16.08 4.51 -6.74
C PRO A 1 -14.67 5.04 -6.62
N ASP A 2 -14.42 5.68 -5.51
CA ASP A 2 -13.14 6.30 -5.22
C ASP A 2 -12.33 5.35 -4.31
N PHE A 3 -11.24 4.81 -4.86
CA PHE A 3 -10.36 3.89 -4.14
C PHE A 3 -9.85 4.48 -2.82
N PHE A 4 -9.39 5.74 -2.84
CA PHE A 4 -8.88 6.40 -1.64
C PHE A 4 -9.96 6.59 -0.58
N LYS A 5 -11.16 6.94 -1.01
CA LYS A 5 -12.32 7.10 -0.13
C LYS A 5 -12.66 5.77 0.55
N ASP A 6 -12.66 4.69 -0.24
CA ASP A 6 -12.94 3.35 0.29
C ASP A 6 -11.89 2.93 1.31
N MET A 7 -10.61 3.19 1.02
CA MET A 7 -9.52 2.89 1.96
C MET A 7 -9.69 3.65 3.27
N LEU A 8 -9.95 4.97 3.19
CA LEU A 8 -10.13 5.79 4.38
C LEU A 8 -11.36 5.38 5.18
N SER A 9 -12.44 5.02 4.50
CA SER A 9 -13.66 4.57 5.15
C SER A 9 -13.45 3.28 5.94
N GLN A 10 -12.67 2.35 5.40
CA GLN A 10 -12.45 1.06 6.05
C GLN A 10 -11.38 1.10 7.12
N PHE A 11 -10.30 1.87 6.93
CA PHE A 11 -9.12 1.77 7.77
C PHE A 11 -8.74 3.05 8.50
N GLY A 12 -9.34 4.16 8.18
CA GLY A 12 -9.31 5.40 8.97
C GLY A 12 -7.99 6.15 9.03
N LYS A 13 -6.93 5.58 9.58
CA LYS A 13 -5.72 6.33 9.94
C LYS A 13 -4.56 6.13 8.98
N LEU A 14 -4.80 6.33 7.69
CA LEU A 14 -3.76 6.18 6.68
C LEU A 14 -3.17 7.55 6.31
N SER A 15 -1.85 7.60 6.20
CA SER A 15 -1.15 8.80 5.74
C SER A 15 -1.24 8.91 4.22
N ASN A 16 -0.83 10.06 3.68
CA ASN A 16 -0.75 10.24 2.23
C ASN A 16 0.22 9.24 1.60
N THR A 17 1.33 8.94 2.28
CA THR A 17 2.28 7.93 1.82
C THR A 17 1.62 6.55 1.74
N ASP A 18 0.84 6.19 2.77
CA ASP A 18 0.10 4.92 2.78
C ASP A 18 -0.88 4.84 1.61
N LEU A 19 -1.60 5.91 1.34
CA LEU A 19 -2.59 5.95 0.26
C LEU A 19 -1.92 5.85 -1.11
N ARG A 20 -0.80 6.53 -1.32
CA ARG A 20 -0.05 6.43 -2.57
C ARG A 20 0.48 5.03 -2.79
N LEU A 21 1.07 4.44 -1.75
CA LEU A 21 1.56 3.07 -1.81
C LEU A 21 0.43 2.12 -2.17
N SER A 22 -0.71 2.26 -1.53
CA SER A 22 -1.90 1.44 -1.80
C SER A 22 -2.34 1.57 -3.26
N ALA A 23 -2.30 2.77 -3.82
CA ALA A 23 -2.68 2.99 -5.21
C ALA A 23 -1.73 2.26 -6.17
N TYR A 24 -0.42 2.30 -5.91
CA TYR A 24 0.56 1.58 -6.73
C TYR A 24 0.35 0.07 -6.64
N ILE A 25 0.04 -0.44 -5.44
CA ILE A 25 -0.27 -1.86 -5.26
C ILE A 25 -1.55 -2.22 -6.03
N LYS A 26 -2.57 -1.38 -5.98
CA LYS A 26 -3.81 -1.58 -6.73
C LYS A 26 -3.55 -1.66 -8.23
N MET A 27 -2.58 -0.90 -8.73
CA MET A 27 -2.14 -0.92 -10.12
C MET A 27 -1.19 -2.08 -10.43
N ASN A 28 -0.99 -2.97 -9.47
CA ASN A 28 -0.16 -4.15 -9.61
C ASN A 28 1.32 -3.84 -9.88
N GLN A 29 1.83 -2.73 -9.34
CA GLN A 29 3.23 -2.36 -9.48
C GLN A 29 4.09 -3.15 -8.50
N SER A 30 5.26 -3.59 -8.95
CA SER A 30 6.23 -4.27 -8.11
C SER A 30 6.96 -3.27 -7.20
N ASN A 31 7.64 -3.78 -6.16
CA ASN A 31 8.44 -2.93 -5.29
C ASN A 31 9.50 -2.16 -6.07
N SER A 32 10.12 -2.80 -7.06
CA SER A 32 11.12 -2.16 -7.92
C SER A 32 10.50 -1.02 -8.73
N GLN A 33 9.32 -1.24 -9.29
CA GLN A 33 8.60 -0.21 -10.04
C GLN A 33 8.19 0.96 -9.15
N ILE A 34 7.68 0.66 -7.95
CA ILE A 34 7.30 1.70 -6.99
C ILE A 34 8.52 2.52 -6.59
N ALA A 35 9.65 1.86 -6.33
CA ALA A 35 10.89 2.54 -5.99
C ALA A 35 11.31 3.50 -7.10
N GLN A 36 11.24 3.09 -8.35
CA GLN A 36 11.56 3.94 -9.49
C GLN A 36 10.64 5.15 -9.58
N ILE A 37 9.35 4.92 -9.43
CA ILE A 37 8.35 5.99 -9.55
C ILE A 37 8.52 7.02 -8.44
N THR A 38 8.77 6.57 -7.23
CA THR A 38 8.81 7.45 -6.06
C THR A 38 10.20 8.02 -5.77
N GLY A 39 11.24 7.50 -6.40
CA GLY A 39 12.62 7.90 -6.11
C GLY A 39 13.18 7.29 -4.83
N ALA A 40 12.45 6.37 -4.21
CA ALA A 40 12.90 5.69 -3.00
C ALA A 40 13.70 4.44 -3.34
N SER A 41 14.37 3.87 -2.34
CA SER A 41 15.01 2.56 -2.51
C SER A 41 13.98 1.44 -2.38
N ILE A 42 14.30 0.27 -2.92
CA ILE A 42 13.45 -0.92 -2.76
C ILE A 42 13.27 -1.23 -1.28
N ARG A 43 14.34 -1.09 -0.49
CA ARG A 43 14.27 -1.33 0.96
C ARG A 43 13.27 -0.38 1.65
N THR A 44 13.25 0.88 1.24
CA THR A 44 12.29 1.85 1.77
C THR A 44 10.86 1.42 1.42
N VAL A 45 10.63 0.97 0.19
CA VAL A 45 9.31 0.49 -0.23
C VAL A 45 8.89 -0.71 0.60
N GLU A 46 9.79 -1.65 0.82
CA GLU A 46 9.53 -2.82 1.67
C GLU A 46 9.14 -2.41 3.09
N SER A 47 9.86 -1.45 3.67
CA SER A 47 9.55 -0.92 5.00
C SER A 47 8.17 -0.25 5.04
N GLN A 48 7.84 0.50 4.00
CA GLN A 48 6.52 1.15 3.90
C GLN A 48 5.41 0.12 3.80
N ARG A 49 5.61 -0.94 3.02
CA ARG A 49 4.64 -2.04 2.90
C ARG A 49 4.44 -2.74 4.24
N TYR A 50 5.51 -2.98 4.96
CA TYR A 50 5.44 -3.60 6.30
C TYR A 50 4.59 -2.76 7.23
N ARG A 51 4.86 -1.44 7.29
CA ARG A 51 4.10 -0.53 8.16
C ARG A 51 2.63 -0.45 7.75
N LEU A 52 2.36 -0.42 6.45
CA LEU A 52 0.98 -0.42 5.96
C LEU A 52 0.25 -1.69 6.38
N SER A 53 0.88 -2.85 6.23
CA SER A 53 0.31 -4.12 6.67
C SER A 53 -0.06 -4.09 8.15
N LYS A 54 0.80 -3.50 8.98
CA LYS A 54 0.53 -3.38 10.41
C LYS A 54 -0.67 -2.47 10.68
N LYS A 55 -0.78 -1.36 9.96
CA LYS A 55 -1.93 -0.45 10.10
C LYS A 55 -3.24 -1.12 9.68
N LEU A 56 -3.19 -2.01 8.71
CA LEU A 56 -4.34 -2.76 8.24
C LEU A 56 -4.59 -4.05 9.03
N ASP A 57 -3.80 -4.27 10.08
CA ASP A 57 -3.91 -5.42 10.97
C ASP A 57 -3.69 -6.75 10.24
N LEU A 58 -2.76 -6.76 9.30
CA LEU A 58 -2.42 -7.95 8.52
C LEU A 58 -1.14 -8.58 9.06
N THR A 59 -1.03 -9.91 8.92
CA THR A 59 0.11 -10.67 9.42
C THR A 59 1.12 -11.05 8.35
N LYS A 60 0.73 -11.01 7.07
CA LYS A 60 1.59 -11.41 5.95
C LYS A 60 1.53 -10.39 4.84
N GLU A 61 2.66 -10.19 4.16
CA GLU A 61 2.73 -9.25 3.05
C GLU A 61 1.84 -9.65 1.87
N ASP A 62 1.70 -10.95 1.63
CA ASP A 62 0.82 -11.45 0.56
C ASP A 62 -0.63 -11.03 0.80
N ASP A 63 -1.05 -10.98 2.06
CA ASP A 63 -2.40 -10.54 2.42
C ASP A 63 -2.62 -9.08 2.05
N LEU A 64 -1.57 -8.25 2.13
CA LEU A 64 -1.65 -6.84 1.75
C LEU A 64 -2.05 -6.67 0.29
N ASN A 65 -1.38 -7.37 -0.63
CA ASN A 65 -1.70 -7.30 -2.05
C ASN A 65 -3.13 -7.78 -2.30
N SER A 66 -3.50 -8.90 -1.73
CA SER A 66 -4.84 -9.47 -1.90
C SER A 66 -5.93 -8.52 -1.41
N LEU A 67 -5.72 -7.92 -0.24
CA LEU A 67 -6.69 -6.99 0.32
C LEU A 67 -6.85 -5.76 -0.58
N ILE A 68 -5.73 -5.13 -0.96
CA ILE A 68 -5.77 -3.89 -1.72
C ILE A 68 -6.33 -4.11 -3.12
N ILE A 69 -5.93 -5.20 -3.78
CA ILE A 69 -6.42 -5.49 -5.14
C ILE A 69 -7.91 -5.77 -5.13
N SER A 70 -8.42 -6.34 -4.04
CA SER A 70 -9.85 -6.66 -3.93
C SER A 70 -10.73 -5.44 -3.65
N LEU A 71 -10.14 -4.33 -3.28
CA LEU A 71 -10.90 -3.09 -3.05
C LEU A 71 -11.30 -2.39 -4.37
#